data_bd416b100b97b85694b085812abf24fc
#
_entry.id   bd416b100b97b85694b085812abf24fc
#
_cell.length_a   1.000
_cell.length_b   1.000
_cell.length_c   1.000
_cell.angle_alpha   90.00
_cell.angle_beta   90.00
_cell.angle_gamma   90.00
#
_symmetry.space_group_name_H-M   'P 1'
#
loop_
_entity.id
_entity.type
_entity.pdbx_description
1 polymer ?
#
loop_
_entity_poly.entity_id
_entity_poly.type
_entity_poly.pdbx_seq_one_letter_code
_entity_poly.pdbx_strand_id
1 'polypeptide(L)'
;KAEAIYTKVEQKMPAKKLANYQLRLLRFVNNLSKIEKLSPQNEKTIIKDLKWLYHELPKEKGIPEFRYQNATNWSKKYLAALYRASGNRVMAELFDDANDYWGYGNNFYDATADLQAMKAFLIKTNKTELEQVGQSVYGVKLTEINNFQAVKATFKNDIPAAIEFMKQSDSLQNTVFYGNPFNGGIKDCHDCDHVAYQKKKYSQLDFLTTIKTMQDKVAAKEEVYTNSLLLGNAFYNITHFGNARIFYESKIAGYGSSPYSFREPIKKMITDCSLAKMYYQKAFEAAKNKEQKAKCLYMIAKCERNEYYNKKYSAIANVWEIPEEEVNFIAFDGFVKLKTNYSDTKYYQEVIGECGYFRTYVNQ
;
A
#
# COMPACT_ATOMS: atom_id res chain seq x y z
N LYS A 1 -26.89 32.20 -22.34
CA LYS A 1 -25.95 33.21 -22.91
C LYS A 1 -24.72 32.55 -23.55
N ALA A 2 -24.03 31.61 -22.89
CA ALA A 2 -22.80 30.98 -23.41
C ALA A 2 -23.04 30.25 -24.75
N GLU A 3 -24.09 29.42 -24.87
CA GLU A 3 -24.39 28.67 -26.07
C GLU A 3 -24.63 29.59 -27.30
N ALA A 4 -25.31 30.73 -27.11
CA ALA A 4 -25.50 31.71 -28.21
C ALA A 4 -24.16 32.32 -28.67
N ILE A 5 -23.19 32.45 -27.78
CA ILE A 5 -21.82 32.89 -28.11
C ILE A 5 -21.11 31.79 -28.91
N TYR A 6 -21.17 30.55 -28.44
CA TYR A 6 -20.54 29.41 -29.11
C TYR A 6 -21.06 29.21 -30.52
N THR A 7 -22.38 29.35 -30.74
CA THR A 7 -23.00 29.26 -32.07
C THR A 7 -22.50 30.41 -32.99
N LYS A 8 -22.39 31.63 -32.47
CA LYS A 8 -21.85 32.76 -33.25
C LYS A 8 -20.38 32.59 -33.63
N VAL A 9 -19.58 32.02 -32.68
CA VAL A 9 -18.18 31.72 -32.94
C VAL A 9 -18.04 30.63 -34.00
N GLU A 10 -18.84 29.58 -33.93
CA GLU A 10 -18.83 28.47 -34.87
C GLU A 10 -19.14 28.93 -36.31
N GLN A 11 -20.13 29.83 -36.48
CA GLN A 11 -20.48 30.40 -37.76
C GLN A 11 -19.39 31.27 -38.41
N LYS A 12 -18.52 31.88 -37.57
CA LYS A 12 -17.46 32.79 -38.01
C LYS A 12 -16.07 32.13 -38.08
N MET A 13 -15.96 30.92 -37.52
CA MET A 13 -14.67 30.24 -37.38
C MET A 13 -14.31 29.53 -38.69
N PRO A 14 -13.07 29.67 -39.19
CA PRO A 14 -12.61 28.79 -40.26
C PRO A 14 -12.66 27.34 -39.81
N ALA A 15 -12.97 26.42 -40.73
CA ALA A 15 -13.06 24.98 -40.49
C ALA A 15 -11.71 24.35 -40.13
N LYS A 16 -11.09 24.81 -39.03
CA LYS A 16 -9.86 24.28 -38.51
C LYS A 16 -10.16 23.22 -37.42
N LYS A 17 -9.61 22.03 -37.57
CA LYS A 17 -9.79 20.88 -36.65
C LYS A 17 -9.60 21.29 -35.20
N LEU A 18 -8.48 21.96 -34.85
CA LEU A 18 -8.16 22.38 -33.49
C LEU A 18 -9.20 23.35 -32.89
N ALA A 19 -9.71 24.29 -33.68
CA ALA A 19 -10.71 25.26 -33.25
C ALA A 19 -12.06 24.57 -32.92
N ASN A 20 -12.47 23.61 -33.75
CA ASN A 20 -13.69 22.83 -33.53
C ASN A 20 -13.59 22.00 -32.22
N TYR A 21 -12.44 21.40 -31.93
CA TYR A 21 -12.25 20.66 -30.68
C TYR A 21 -12.28 21.56 -29.45
N GLN A 22 -11.67 22.73 -29.51
CA GLN A 22 -11.74 23.68 -28.40
C GLN A 22 -13.17 24.15 -28.13
N LEU A 23 -13.96 24.42 -29.19
CA LEU A 23 -15.35 24.81 -29.07
C LEU A 23 -16.19 23.67 -28.45
N ARG A 24 -15.97 22.42 -28.89
CA ARG A 24 -16.63 21.25 -28.31
C ARG A 24 -16.29 21.08 -26.83
N LEU A 25 -15.02 21.23 -26.44
CA LEU A 25 -14.59 21.19 -25.02
C LEU A 25 -15.30 22.28 -24.20
N LEU A 26 -15.35 23.51 -24.68
CA LEU A 26 -16.04 24.60 -23.99
C LEU A 26 -17.54 24.33 -23.82
N ARG A 27 -18.20 23.81 -24.84
CA ARG A 27 -19.62 23.40 -24.78
C ARG A 27 -19.81 22.28 -23.74
N PHE A 28 -18.98 21.26 -23.80
CA PHE A 28 -19.04 20.15 -22.85
C PHE A 28 -18.89 20.63 -21.40
N VAL A 29 -17.84 21.42 -21.08
CA VAL A 29 -17.62 21.97 -19.74
C VAL A 29 -18.80 22.83 -19.30
N ASN A 30 -19.32 23.74 -20.17
CA ASN A 30 -20.47 24.56 -19.85
C ASN A 30 -21.77 23.75 -19.63
N ASN A 31 -21.97 22.64 -20.34
CA ASN A 31 -23.13 21.78 -20.17
C ASN A 31 -23.02 20.94 -18.91
N LEU A 32 -21.85 20.36 -18.66
CA LEU A 32 -21.61 19.59 -17.44
C LEU A 32 -21.72 20.46 -16.18
N SER A 33 -21.19 21.69 -16.20
CA SER A 33 -21.25 22.61 -15.05
C SER A 33 -22.66 23.05 -14.62
N LYS A 34 -23.66 22.83 -15.46
CA LYS A 34 -25.08 23.11 -15.15
C LYS A 34 -25.80 21.95 -14.46
N ILE A 35 -25.17 20.80 -14.42
CA ILE A 35 -25.75 19.60 -13.79
C ILE A 35 -25.45 19.65 -12.31
N GLU A 36 -26.42 20.02 -11.50
CA GLU A 36 -26.30 20.04 -10.03
C GLU A 36 -26.61 18.67 -9.40
N LYS A 37 -27.38 17.84 -10.10
CA LYS A 37 -27.73 16.47 -9.68
C LYS A 37 -27.80 15.55 -10.88
N LEU A 38 -27.15 14.41 -10.79
CA LEU A 38 -27.21 13.38 -11.84
C LEU A 38 -28.61 12.73 -11.89
N SER A 39 -29.08 12.54 -13.11
CA SER A 39 -30.31 11.83 -13.43
C SER A 39 -30.11 11.03 -14.72
N PRO A 40 -30.90 9.97 -15.00
CA PRO A 40 -30.79 9.20 -16.23
C PRO A 40 -30.91 10.06 -17.50
N GLN A 41 -31.62 11.20 -17.41
CA GLN A 41 -31.81 12.12 -18.50
C GLN A 41 -30.52 12.90 -18.82
N ASN A 42 -29.90 13.53 -17.81
CA ASN A 42 -28.70 14.32 -18.03
C ASN A 42 -27.44 13.45 -18.21
N GLU A 43 -27.41 12.23 -17.67
CA GLU A 43 -26.37 11.25 -17.97
C GLU A 43 -26.29 10.96 -19.47
N LYS A 44 -27.42 10.71 -20.14
CA LYS A 44 -27.47 10.50 -21.58
C LYS A 44 -26.88 11.66 -22.37
N THR A 45 -27.04 12.90 -21.90
CA THR A 45 -26.54 14.09 -22.62
C THR A 45 -25.04 14.23 -22.58
N ILE A 46 -24.38 13.75 -21.51
CA ILE A 46 -22.94 13.91 -21.31
C ILE A 46 -22.11 12.71 -21.76
N ILE A 47 -22.71 11.51 -21.86
CA ILE A 47 -21.98 10.27 -22.17
C ILE A 47 -21.19 10.36 -23.49
N LYS A 48 -21.79 10.93 -24.54
CA LYS A 48 -21.14 11.05 -25.85
C LYS A 48 -19.87 11.91 -25.78
N ASP A 49 -19.94 13.01 -25.03
CA ASP A 49 -18.78 13.90 -24.86
C ASP A 49 -17.73 13.36 -23.89
N LEU A 50 -18.14 12.61 -22.84
CA LEU A 50 -17.22 11.90 -21.98
C LEU A 50 -16.45 10.81 -22.71
N LYS A 51 -17.12 9.97 -23.52
CA LYS A 51 -16.47 8.96 -24.37
C LYS A 51 -15.49 9.61 -25.35
N TRP A 52 -15.91 10.69 -25.98
CA TRP A 52 -15.03 11.44 -26.86
C TRP A 52 -13.80 11.99 -26.12
N LEU A 53 -14.00 12.67 -24.99
CA LEU A 53 -12.92 13.30 -24.21
C LEU A 53 -11.92 12.28 -23.67
N TYR A 54 -12.41 11.15 -23.17
CA TYR A 54 -11.55 10.18 -22.47
C TYR A 54 -10.95 9.11 -23.39
N HIS A 55 -11.57 8.81 -24.54
CA HIS A 55 -11.15 7.68 -25.38
C HIS A 55 -10.79 8.05 -26.81
N GLU A 56 -11.47 9.04 -27.41
CA GLU A 56 -11.26 9.39 -28.81
C GLU A 56 -10.22 10.50 -28.95
N LEU A 57 -10.38 11.58 -28.20
CA LEU A 57 -9.51 12.76 -28.28
C LEU A 57 -8.03 12.46 -27.96
N PRO A 58 -7.67 11.60 -26.99
CA PRO A 58 -6.28 11.22 -26.75
C PRO A 58 -5.60 10.50 -27.93
N LYS A 59 -6.37 9.88 -28.83
CA LYS A 59 -5.87 9.18 -30.02
C LYS A 59 -5.69 10.09 -31.23
N GLU A 60 -6.18 11.32 -31.15
CA GLU A 60 -6.17 12.25 -32.27
C GLU A 60 -4.78 12.86 -32.50
N LYS A 61 -4.19 12.57 -33.66
CA LYS A 61 -2.90 13.13 -34.05
C LYS A 61 -2.99 14.66 -34.21
N GLY A 62 -1.98 15.36 -33.70
CA GLY A 62 -1.86 16.81 -33.80
C GLY A 62 -2.62 17.61 -32.75
N ILE A 63 -3.24 16.95 -31.76
CA ILE A 63 -3.86 17.60 -30.60
C ILE A 63 -3.05 17.25 -29.36
N PRO A 64 -2.22 18.16 -28.86
CA PRO A 64 -1.40 17.88 -27.68
C PRO A 64 -2.24 17.80 -26.42
N GLU A 65 -1.89 16.89 -25.51
CA GLU A 65 -2.62 16.56 -24.29
C GLU A 65 -2.94 17.77 -23.41
N PHE A 66 -2.00 18.72 -23.29
CA PHE A 66 -2.20 19.93 -22.48
C PHE A 66 -3.42 20.77 -22.92
N ARG A 67 -3.96 20.55 -24.14
CA ARG A 67 -5.13 21.26 -24.65
C ARG A 67 -6.44 20.75 -24.05
N TYR A 68 -6.50 19.51 -23.59
CA TYR A 68 -7.71 18.90 -23.05
C TYR A 68 -7.55 18.32 -21.65
N GLN A 69 -6.33 18.16 -21.13
CA GLN A 69 -6.05 17.57 -19.82
C GLN A 69 -6.81 18.27 -18.67
N ASN A 70 -6.88 19.61 -18.70
CA ASN A 70 -7.62 20.35 -17.68
C ASN A 70 -9.13 20.06 -17.72
N ALA A 71 -9.72 19.92 -18.91
CA ALA A 71 -11.12 19.55 -19.05
C ALA A 71 -11.37 18.10 -18.59
N THR A 72 -10.45 17.19 -18.89
CA THR A 72 -10.47 15.80 -18.42
C THR A 72 -10.44 15.74 -16.90
N ASN A 73 -9.47 16.36 -16.27
CA ASN A 73 -9.31 16.35 -14.82
C ASN A 73 -10.48 17.04 -14.11
N TRP A 74 -10.91 18.18 -14.64
CA TRP A 74 -12.05 18.90 -14.09
C TRP A 74 -13.34 18.08 -14.17
N SER A 75 -13.64 17.48 -15.34
CA SER A 75 -14.85 16.69 -15.51
C SER A 75 -14.90 15.45 -14.62
N LYS A 76 -13.77 14.78 -14.41
CA LYS A 76 -13.67 13.68 -13.45
C LYS A 76 -13.99 14.16 -12.04
N LYS A 77 -13.31 15.20 -11.54
CA LYS A 77 -13.55 15.76 -10.20
C LYS A 77 -14.99 16.22 -10.01
N TYR A 78 -15.57 16.84 -11.04
CA TYR A 78 -16.96 17.31 -10.98
C TYR A 78 -17.94 16.14 -10.89
N LEU A 79 -17.78 15.09 -11.71
CA LEU A 79 -18.59 13.88 -11.63
C LEU A 79 -18.43 13.16 -10.29
N ALA A 80 -17.22 13.04 -9.79
CA ALA A 80 -16.95 12.49 -8.46
C ALA A 80 -17.71 13.25 -7.37
N ALA A 81 -17.71 14.59 -7.42
CA ALA A 81 -18.45 15.43 -6.47
C ALA A 81 -19.97 15.20 -6.55
N LEU A 82 -20.53 15.15 -7.76
CA LEU A 82 -21.97 14.88 -7.97
C LEU A 82 -22.36 13.50 -7.42
N TYR A 83 -21.56 12.47 -7.65
CA TYR A 83 -21.81 11.12 -7.12
C TYR A 83 -21.66 11.06 -5.59
N ARG A 84 -20.68 11.77 -5.01
CA ARG A 84 -20.58 11.89 -3.53
C ARG A 84 -21.82 12.55 -2.94
N ALA A 85 -22.29 13.63 -3.54
CA ALA A 85 -23.51 14.32 -3.09
C ALA A 85 -24.76 13.44 -3.17
N SER A 86 -24.81 12.49 -4.12
CA SER A 86 -25.91 11.51 -4.25
C SER A 86 -25.71 10.25 -3.38
N GLY A 87 -24.61 10.14 -2.63
CA GLY A 87 -24.29 8.96 -1.81
C GLY A 87 -23.75 7.75 -2.59
N ASN A 88 -23.52 7.88 -3.91
CA ASN A 88 -22.95 6.79 -4.71
C ASN A 88 -21.42 6.82 -4.64
N ARG A 89 -20.88 6.22 -3.57
CA ARG A 89 -19.44 6.23 -3.28
C ARG A 89 -18.61 5.48 -4.33
N VAL A 90 -19.12 4.38 -4.89
CA VAL A 90 -18.43 3.60 -5.93
C VAL A 90 -18.24 4.45 -7.19
N MET A 91 -19.32 5.05 -7.70
CA MET A 91 -19.22 5.91 -8.87
C MET A 91 -18.36 7.16 -8.62
N ALA A 92 -18.43 7.72 -7.42
CA ALA A 92 -17.55 8.82 -7.04
C ALA A 92 -16.08 8.42 -7.12
N GLU A 93 -15.74 7.23 -6.62
CA GLU A 93 -14.39 6.68 -6.63
C GLU A 93 -13.87 6.40 -8.04
N LEU A 94 -14.74 5.93 -8.95
CA LEU A 94 -14.33 5.66 -10.35
C LEU A 94 -13.83 6.92 -11.08
N PHE A 95 -14.37 8.09 -10.73
CA PHE A 95 -14.00 9.37 -11.31
C PHE A 95 -13.03 10.17 -10.42
N ASP A 96 -12.83 9.76 -9.17
CA ASP A 96 -11.83 10.38 -8.31
C ASP A 96 -10.45 9.88 -8.73
N ASP A 97 -9.68 10.77 -9.33
CA ASP A 97 -8.30 10.49 -9.68
C ASP A 97 -7.43 10.62 -8.43
N ALA A 98 -7.68 9.69 -7.49
CA ALA A 98 -6.89 9.55 -6.26
C ALA A 98 -5.48 9.01 -6.54
N ASN A 99 -4.93 9.25 -7.74
CA ASN A 99 -3.50 9.15 -7.99
C ASN A 99 -2.83 10.27 -7.20
N ASP A 100 -2.66 10.00 -5.93
CA ASP A 100 -1.92 10.84 -5.04
C ASP A 100 -0.48 10.94 -5.53
N TYR A 101 -0.13 12.10 -6.07
CA TYR A 101 1.23 12.41 -6.52
C TYR A 101 2.27 12.14 -5.43
N TRP A 102 1.85 12.18 -4.15
CA TRP A 102 2.70 11.96 -2.98
C TRP A 102 2.78 10.50 -2.52
N GLY A 103 2.06 9.57 -3.16
CA GLY A 103 2.14 8.15 -2.84
C GLY A 103 1.35 7.71 -1.61
N TYR A 104 0.46 8.57 -1.04
CA TYR A 104 -0.34 8.22 0.16
C TYR A 104 -1.34 7.07 -0.07
N GLY A 105 -1.56 6.69 -1.32
CA GLY A 105 -2.48 5.62 -1.70
C GLY A 105 -3.95 6.02 -1.62
N ASN A 106 -4.83 5.07 -1.88
CA ASN A 106 -6.26 5.30 -2.01
C ASN A 106 -7.02 4.95 -0.71
N ASN A 107 -7.57 5.97 -0.02
CA ASN A 107 -8.28 5.81 1.25
C ASN A 107 -9.68 5.18 1.14
N PHE A 108 -10.29 5.14 -0.06
CA PHE A 108 -11.59 4.51 -0.28
C PHE A 108 -11.64 3.07 0.24
N TYR A 109 -10.54 2.33 0.08
CA TYR A 109 -10.42 0.93 0.46
C TYR A 109 -10.14 0.68 1.96
N ASP A 110 -10.09 1.72 2.79
CA ASP A 110 -9.95 1.55 4.23
C ASP A 110 -11.23 1.02 4.87
N ALA A 111 -12.39 1.44 4.34
CA ALA A 111 -13.70 0.93 4.74
C ALA A 111 -14.01 -0.42 4.04
N THR A 112 -14.28 -1.45 4.83
CA THR A 112 -14.61 -2.79 4.28
C THR A 112 -15.86 -2.76 3.41
N ALA A 113 -16.86 -1.95 3.75
CA ALA A 113 -18.10 -1.82 2.97
C ALA A 113 -17.82 -1.25 1.56
N ASP A 114 -17.01 -0.21 1.46
CA ASP A 114 -16.65 0.40 0.18
C ASP A 114 -15.82 -0.54 -0.69
N LEU A 115 -14.86 -1.25 -0.08
CA LEU A 115 -14.08 -2.28 -0.75
C LEU A 115 -14.98 -3.38 -1.34
N GLN A 116 -15.94 -3.89 -0.57
CA GLN A 116 -16.87 -4.92 -1.06
C GLN A 116 -17.81 -4.38 -2.14
N ALA A 117 -18.29 -3.15 -1.99
CA ALA A 117 -19.12 -2.49 -3.01
C ALA A 117 -18.37 -2.32 -4.35
N MET A 118 -17.10 -1.92 -4.30
CA MET A 118 -16.26 -1.82 -5.51
C MET A 118 -16.00 -3.20 -6.14
N LYS A 119 -15.72 -4.24 -5.34
CA LYS A 119 -15.59 -5.61 -5.88
C LYS A 119 -16.87 -6.05 -6.59
N ALA A 120 -18.03 -5.88 -5.96
CA ALA A 120 -19.32 -6.20 -6.55
C ALA A 120 -19.56 -5.42 -7.86
N PHE A 121 -19.20 -4.14 -7.87
CA PHE A 121 -19.27 -3.31 -9.08
C PHE A 121 -18.37 -3.83 -10.21
N LEU A 122 -17.11 -4.15 -9.90
CA LEU A 122 -16.14 -4.59 -10.91
C LEU A 122 -16.56 -5.91 -11.60
N ILE A 123 -17.20 -6.83 -10.88
CA ILE A 123 -17.70 -8.11 -11.43
C ILE A 123 -19.09 -8.01 -12.06
N LYS A 124 -19.81 -6.88 -11.86
CA LYS A 124 -21.14 -6.64 -12.45
C LYS A 124 -21.08 -6.74 -13.97
N THR A 125 -21.93 -7.54 -14.59
CA THR A 125 -21.99 -7.73 -16.06
C THR A 125 -22.82 -6.67 -16.77
N ASN A 126 -23.94 -6.27 -16.19
CA ASN A 126 -24.87 -5.31 -16.79
C ASN A 126 -24.60 -3.88 -16.31
N LYS A 127 -23.47 -3.30 -16.77
CA LYS A 127 -23.12 -1.91 -16.47
C LYS A 127 -23.82 -0.94 -17.40
N THR A 128 -24.28 0.18 -16.85
CA THR A 128 -24.74 1.32 -17.68
C THR A 128 -23.58 1.90 -18.48
N GLU A 129 -23.88 2.70 -19.51
CA GLU A 129 -22.82 3.33 -20.31
C GLU A 129 -21.91 4.24 -19.46
N LEU A 130 -22.48 4.97 -18.49
CA LEU A 130 -21.71 5.85 -17.63
C LEU A 130 -20.85 5.07 -16.61
N GLU A 131 -21.36 3.93 -16.11
CA GLU A 131 -20.56 3.00 -15.30
C GLU A 131 -19.37 2.43 -16.09
N GLN A 132 -19.58 2.11 -17.38
CA GLN A 132 -18.51 1.65 -18.28
C GLN A 132 -17.46 2.75 -18.53
N VAL A 133 -17.90 3.99 -18.73
CA VAL A 133 -17.00 5.14 -18.85
C VAL A 133 -16.19 5.34 -17.57
N GLY A 134 -16.83 5.33 -16.39
CA GLY A 134 -16.15 5.43 -15.12
C GLY A 134 -15.11 4.32 -14.91
N GLN A 135 -15.51 3.06 -15.16
CA GLN A 135 -14.59 1.92 -15.06
C GLN A 135 -13.39 2.03 -16.02
N SER A 136 -13.59 2.56 -17.22
CA SER A 136 -12.52 2.67 -18.23
C SER A 136 -11.42 3.67 -17.88
N VAL A 137 -11.72 4.65 -17.03
CA VAL A 137 -10.77 5.66 -16.55
C VAL A 137 -10.27 5.37 -15.15
N TYR A 138 -10.75 4.30 -14.53
CA TYR A 138 -10.36 3.91 -13.19
C TYR A 138 -9.08 3.07 -13.19
N GLY A 139 -8.12 3.47 -12.36
CA GLY A 139 -6.77 2.90 -12.37
C GLY A 139 -6.59 1.64 -11.55
N VAL A 140 -7.56 1.29 -10.65
CA VAL A 140 -7.44 0.12 -9.76
C VAL A 140 -8.25 -1.06 -10.33
N LYS A 141 -7.62 -2.22 -10.41
CA LYS A 141 -8.23 -3.47 -10.90
C LYS A 141 -8.68 -4.37 -9.75
N LEU A 142 -9.57 -5.30 -10.04
CA LEU A 142 -10.03 -6.32 -9.07
C LEU A 142 -8.85 -7.11 -8.48
N THR A 143 -7.84 -7.41 -9.27
CA THR A 143 -6.63 -8.12 -8.87
C THR A 143 -5.82 -7.35 -7.82
N GLU A 144 -5.74 -6.00 -7.95
CA GLU A 144 -5.08 -5.13 -6.97
C GLU A 144 -5.87 -5.05 -5.67
N ILE A 145 -7.21 -5.07 -5.73
CA ILE A 145 -8.07 -5.13 -4.53
C ILE A 145 -7.88 -6.46 -3.79
N ASN A 146 -7.83 -7.58 -4.52
CA ASN A 146 -7.60 -8.89 -3.94
C ASN A 146 -6.20 -8.99 -3.30
N ASN A 147 -5.17 -8.47 -3.97
CA ASN A 147 -3.83 -8.38 -3.41
C ASN A 147 -3.82 -7.57 -2.10
N PHE A 148 -4.45 -6.40 -2.09
CA PHE A 148 -4.57 -5.57 -0.89
C PHE A 148 -5.32 -6.28 0.26
N GLN A 149 -6.36 -7.08 -0.06
CA GLN A 149 -7.04 -7.91 0.95
C GLN A 149 -6.11 -9.00 1.51
N ALA A 150 -5.29 -9.63 0.65
CA ALA A 150 -4.30 -10.61 1.09
C ALA A 150 -3.28 -9.98 2.04
N VAL A 151 -2.78 -8.79 1.73
CA VAL A 151 -1.89 -8.02 2.60
C VAL A 151 -2.55 -7.75 3.95
N LYS A 152 -3.76 -7.19 3.97
CA LYS A 152 -4.50 -6.92 5.22
C LYS A 152 -4.74 -8.18 6.06
N ALA A 153 -5.08 -9.31 5.42
CA ALA A 153 -5.28 -10.60 6.10
C ALA A 153 -3.96 -11.11 6.71
N THR A 154 -2.84 -10.94 6.00
CA THR A 154 -1.52 -11.35 6.49
C THR A 154 -1.13 -10.58 7.76
N PHE A 155 -1.28 -9.26 7.78
CA PHE A 155 -1.02 -8.44 8.96
C PHE A 155 -1.97 -8.73 10.14
N LYS A 156 -3.12 -9.37 9.88
CA LYS A 156 -4.02 -9.89 10.92
C LYS A 156 -3.73 -11.35 11.31
N ASN A 157 -2.69 -11.95 10.76
CA ASN A 157 -2.34 -13.36 10.94
C ASN A 157 -3.42 -14.35 10.43
N ASP A 158 -4.31 -13.91 9.56
CA ASP A 158 -5.28 -14.77 8.88
C ASP A 158 -4.68 -15.28 7.56
N ILE A 159 -3.74 -16.21 7.68
CA ILE A 159 -2.97 -16.72 6.53
C ILE A 159 -3.84 -17.54 5.55
N PRO A 160 -4.82 -18.36 6.00
CA PRO A 160 -5.73 -19.01 5.07
C PRO A 160 -6.48 -18.02 4.17
N ALA A 161 -7.07 -16.98 4.75
CA ALA A 161 -7.75 -15.94 3.97
C ALA A 161 -6.77 -15.16 3.07
N ALA A 162 -5.56 -14.87 3.55
CA ALA A 162 -4.53 -14.22 2.76
C ALA A 162 -4.17 -15.02 1.50
N ILE A 163 -4.02 -16.34 1.62
CA ILE A 163 -3.73 -17.24 0.49
C ILE A 163 -4.88 -17.21 -0.53
N GLU A 164 -6.13 -17.29 -0.07
CA GLU A 164 -7.29 -17.28 -0.97
C GLU A 164 -7.42 -15.96 -1.74
N PHE A 165 -7.20 -14.83 -1.08
CA PHE A 165 -7.17 -13.53 -1.76
C PHE A 165 -5.97 -13.41 -2.70
N MET A 166 -4.79 -13.89 -2.30
CA MET A 166 -3.58 -13.84 -3.12
C MET A 166 -3.73 -14.64 -4.41
N LYS A 167 -4.33 -15.84 -4.38
CA LYS A 167 -4.65 -16.64 -5.56
C LYS A 167 -5.56 -15.89 -6.56
N GLN A 168 -6.41 -15.00 -6.07
CA GLN A 168 -7.31 -14.18 -6.89
C GLN A 168 -6.64 -12.89 -7.41
N SER A 169 -5.37 -12.66 -7.11
CA SER A 169 -4.65 -11.45 -7.53
C SER A 169 -3.92 -11.60 -8.87
N ASP A 170 -4.19 -12.68 -9.61
CA ASP A 170 -3.63 -12.98 -10.94
C ASP A 170 -2.10 -12.92 -10.95
N SER A 171 -1.49 -12.14 -11.84
CA SER A 171 -0.03 -12.03 -11.96
C SER A 171 0.66 -11.46 -10.71
N LEU A 172 -0.04 -10.69 -9.89
CA LEU A 172 0.53 -10.08 -8.67
C LEU A 172 0.98 -11.14 -7.66
N GLN A 173 0.32 -12.31 -7.60
CA GLN A 173 0.72 -13.43 -6.75
C GLN A 173 2.15 -13.93 -7.04
N ASN A 174 2.63 -13.72 -8.27
CA ASN A 174 3.94 -14.12 -8.74
C ASN A 174 5.02 -13.06 -8.54
N THR A 175 4.69 -11.90 -7.96
CA THR A 175 5.66 -10.86 -7.63
C THR A 175 6.70 -11.40 -6.67
N VAL A 176 7.97 -11.37 -7.09
CA VAL A 176 9.10 -11.95 -6.34
C VAL A 176 9.70 -10.90 -5.41
N PHE A 177 10.00 -11.30 -4.18
CA PHE A 177 10.75 -10.45 -3.24
C PHE A 177 12.19 -10.20 -3.73
N TYR A 178 12.70 -9.02 -3.46
CA TYR A 178 14.10 -8.68 -3.77
C TYR A 178 15.07 -9.44 -2.85
N GLY A 179 14.79 -9.50 -1.54
CA GLY A 179 15.55 -10.22 -0.54
C GLY A 179 14.83 -11.47 -0.04
N ASN A 180 15.51 -12.28 0.80
CA ASN A 180 14.87 -13.43 1.44
C ASN A 180 13.96 -12.94 2.59
N PRO A 181 12.62 -13.08 2.47
CA PRO A 181 11.70 -12.58 3.50
C PRO A 181 11.78 -13.33 4.83
N PHE A 182 12.49 -14.46 4.89
CA PHE A 182 12.70 -15.25 6.12
C PHE A 182 14.06 -14.99 6.76
N ASN A 183 14.88 -14.10 6.20
CA ASN A 183 16.20 -13.81 6.76
C ASN A 183 16.09 -12.86 7.96
N GLY A 184 16.76 -13.19 9.07
CA GLY A 184 16.85 -12.34 10.26
C GLY A 184 18.22 -11.65 10.30
N GLY A 185 18.29 -10.42 9.80
CA GLY A 185 19.49 -9.60 9.87
C GLY A 185 19.65 -8.91 11.24
N ILE A 186 20.89 -8.70 11.66
CA ILE A 186 21.22 -7.86 12.82
C ILE A 186 21.01 -6.39 12.44
N LYS A 187 21.53 -5.97 11.30
CA LYS A 187 21.34 -4.63 10.77
C LYS A 187 19.94 -4.43 10.22
N ASP A 188 19.32 -3.31 10.58
CA ASP A 188 18.20 -2.77 9.84
C ASP A 188 18.76 -1.95 8.70
N CYS A 189 18.74 -2.50 7.50
CA CYS A 189 19.19 -1.81 6.33
C CYS A 189 18.09 -1.85 5.29
N HIS A 190 17.39 -0.72 5.11
CA HIS A 190 16.31 -0.59 4.15
C HIS A 190 16.79 -0.70 2.70
N ASP A 191 18.04 -0.33 2.44
CA ASP A 191 18.60 -0.27 1.09
C ASP A 191 19.55 -1.43 0.76
N CYS A 192 19.98 -2.21 1.77
CA CYS A 192 20.91 -3.33 1.57
C CYS A 192 20.25 -4.62 1.08
N ASP A 193 18.93 -4.70 1.16
CA ASP A 193 18.18 -5.94 0.92
C ASP A 193 18.05 -6.28 -0.56
N HIS A 194 18.23 -5.29 -1.43
CA HIS A 194 18.23 -5.49 -2.88
C HIS A 194 19.42 -6.33 -3.38
N VAL A 195 20.43 -6.51 -2.56
CA VAL A 195 21.66 -7.24 -2.90
C VAL A 195 21.81 -8.57 -2.14
N ALA A 196 20.90 -8.90 -1.22
CA ALA A 196 20.98 -10.16 -0.48
C ALA A 196 20.77 -11.36 -1.40
N TYR A 197 21.81 -12.19 -1.56
CA TYR A 197 21.73 -13.40 -2.36
C TYR A 197 20.67 -14.36 -1.81
N GLN A 198 19.70 -14.71 -2.66
CA GLN A 198 18.67 -15.70 -2.35
C GLN A 198 18.96 -17.02 -3.08
N LYS A 199 19.15 -18.11 -2.32
CA LYS A 199 19.18 -19.47 -2.90
C LYS A 199 17.83 -19.87 -3.48
N LYS A 200 16.73 -19.46 -2.85
CA LYS A 200 15.36 -19.65 -3.29
C LYS A 200 14.68 -18.30 -3.41
N LYS A 201 14.11 -18.00 -4.56
CA LYS A 201 13.27 -16.83 -4.77
C LYS A 201 11.85 -17.16 -4.30
N TYR A 202 11.26 -16.26 -3.53
CA TYR A 202 9.88 -16.39 -3.06
C TYR A 202 9.00 -15.41 -3.82
N SER A 203 7.91 -15.90 -4.40
CA SER A 203 6.80 -15.05 -4.81
C SER A 203 5.93 -14.69 -3.61
N GLN A 204 5.00 -13.75 -3.76
CA GLN A 204 4.07 -13.40 -2.68
C GLN A 204 3.21 -14.61 -2.26
N LEU A 205 2.76 -15.44 -3.20
CA LEU A 205 2.01 -16.65 -2.88
C LEU A 205 2.89 -17.71 -2.21
N ASP A 206 4.14 -17.95 -2.70
CA ASP A 206 5.08 -18.86 -2.05
C ASP A 206 5.39 -18.46 -0.62
N PHE A 207 5.51 -17.17 -0.37
CA PHE A 207 5.71 -16.61 0.96
C PHE A 207 4.57 -17.00 1.91
N LEU A 208 3.33 -16.74 1.51
CA LEU A 208 2.15 -17.05 2.33
C LEU A 208 1.98 -18.55 2.56
N THR A 209 2.19 -19.38 1.54
CA THR A 209 2.11 -20.84 1.68
C THR A 209 3.22 -21.40 2.56
N THR A 210 4.40 -20.81 2.52
CA THR A 210 5.52 -21.15 3.41
C THR A 210 5.21 -20.76 4.86
N ILE A 211 4.65 -19.57 5.10
CA ILE A 211 4.17 -19.16 6.44
C ILE A 211 3.14 -20.17 6.96
N LYS A 212 2.15 -20.54 6.15
CA LYS A 212 1.13 -21.52 6.54
C LYS A 212 1.75 -22.85 6.97
N THR A 213 2.67 -23.38 6.16
CA THR A 213 3.38 -24.62 6.47
C THR A 213 4.14 -24.52 7.80
N MET A 214 4.83 -23.41 8.05
CA MET A 214 5.55 -23.20 9.32
C MET A 214 4.60 -23.09 10.51
N GLN A 215 3.44 -22.42 10.33
CA GLN A 215 2.42 -22.35 11.38
C GLN A 215 1.87 -23.72 11.73
N ASP A 216 1.62 -24.57 10.73
CA ASP A 216 1.13 -25.94 10.94
C ASP A 216 2.15 -26.78 11.69
N LYS A 217 3.43 -26.68 11.33
CA LYS A 217 4.51 -27.34 12.07
C LYS A 217 4.62 -26.87 13.52
N VAL A 218 4.51 -25.57 13.78
CA VAL A 218 4.48 -25.02 15.13
C VAL A 218 3.29 -25.58 15.93
N ALA A 219 2.12 -25.66 15.33
CA ALA A 219 0.91 -26.23 15.93
C ALA A 219 1.08 -27.73 16.23
N ALA A 220 1.73 -28.46 15.33
CA ALA A 220 2.09 -29.89 15.51
C ALA A 220 3.27 -30.12 16.49
N LYS A 221 3.85 -29.05 17.08
CA LYS A 221 5.05 -29.08 17.92
C LYS A 221 6.32 -29.61 17.21
N GLU A 222 6.36 -29.44 15.88
CA GLU A 222 7.51 -29.84 15.07
C GLU A 222 8.47 -28.67 14.87
N GLU A 223 9.75 -28.86 15.20
CA GLU A 223 10.82 -27.84 15.03
C GLU A 223 10.40 -26.43 15.49
N VAL A 224 9.73 -26.34 16.65
CA VAL A 224 9.07 -25.13 17.13
C VAL A 224 10.01 -23.93 17.15
N TYR A 225 11.26 -24.10 17.63
CA TYR A 225 12.25 -23.04 17.64
C TYR A 225 12.48 -22.46 16.24
N THR A 226 12.86 -23.33 15.29
CA THR A 226 13.24 -22.92 13.93
C THR A 226 12.07 -22.28 13.19
N ASN A 227 10.90 -22.94 13.22
CA ASN A 227 9.72 -22.42 12.51
C ASN A 227 9.22 -21.11 13.12
N SER A 228 9.21 -20.99 14.46
CA SER A 228 8.81 -19.73 15.11
C SER A 228 9.80 -18.59 14.85
N LEU A 229 11.11 -18.86 14.84
CA LEU A 229 12.12 -17.85 14.49
C LEU A 229 11.93 -17.34 13.05
N LEU A 230 11.73 -18.26 12.09
CA LEU A 230 11.49 -17.89 10.68
C LEU A 230 10.16 -17.17 10.48
N LEU A 231 9.12 -17.54 11.20
CA LEU A 231 7.85 -16.79 11.23
C LEU A 231 8.03 -15.37 11.78
N GLY A 232 8.80 -15.23 12.87
CA GLY A 232 9.16 -13.92 13.41
C GLY A 232 9.87 -13.05 12.37
N ASN A 233 10.86 -13.63 11.67
CA ASN A 233 11.56 -12.94 10.58
C ASN A 233 10.61 -12.55 9.45
N ALA A 234 9.72 -13.44 9.04
CA ALA A 234 8.75 -13.19 7.97
C ALA A 234 7.83 -12.00 8.30
N PHE A 235 7.23 -12.01 9.49
CA PHE A 235 6.35 -10.93 9.94
C PHE A 235 7.10 -9.62 10.22
N TYR A 236 8.37 -9.67 10.64
CA TYR A 236 9.21 -8.48 10.75
C TYR A 236 9.53 -7.89 9.37
N ASN A 237 9.93 -8.74 8.42
CA ASN A 237 10.40 -8.29 7.12
C ASN A 237 9.30 -7.68 6.24
N ILE A 238 8.05 -8.05 6.41
CA ILE A 238 6.93 -7.38 5.74
C ILE A 238 6.52 -6.06 6.39
N THR A 239 7.07 -5.71 7.57
CA THR A 239 6.88 -4.37 8.13
C THR A 239 7.74 -3.33 7.41
N HIS A 240 7.51 -2.05 7.73
CA HIS A 240 8.34 -0.97 7.24
C HIS A 240 9.83 -1.12 7.60
N PHE A 241 10.13 -1.79 8.71
CA PHE A 241 11.49 -1.97 9.25
C PHE A 241 12.26 -3.12 8.60
N GLY A 242 11.61 -3.94 7.80
CA GLY A 242 12.19 -5.13 7.19
C GLY A 242 12.47 -5.00 5.69
N ASN A 243 12.85 -6.11 5.09
CA ASN A 243 13.38 -6.20 3.73
C ASN A 243 12.37 -6.64 2.67
N ALA A 244 11.11 -6.80 3.04
CA ALA A 244 10.08 -7.31 2.15
C ALA A 244 8.93 -6.30 1.95
N ARG A 245 9.23 -4.99 1.93
CA ARG A 245 8.25 -3.90 1.80
C ARG A 245 7.41 -3.96 0.53
N ILE A 246 7.95 -4.51 -0.55
CA ILE A 246 7.21 -4.77 -1.80
C ILE A 246 5.93 -5.58 -1.56
N PHE A 247 5.81 -6.28 -0.43
CA PHE A 247 4.63 -7.06 -0.08
C PHE A 247 3.37 -6.19 0.11
N TYR A 248 3.52 -5.00 0.70
CA TYR A 248 2.38 -4.11 0.96
C TYR A 248 2.30 -2.92 0.00
N GLU A 249 3.37 -2.58 -0.68
CA GLU A 249 3.39 -1.45 -1.61
C GLU A 249 2.47 -1.69 -2.80
N SER A 250 1.54 -0.77 -3.02
CA SER A 250 0.56 -0.86 -4.11
C SER A 250 -0.12 0.50 -4.33
N LYS A 251 -0.86 0.64 -5.42
CA LYS A 251 -1.70 1.83 -5.66
C LYS A 251 -2.70 2.10 -4.55
N ILE A 252 -3.18 1.04 -3.87
CA ILE A 252 -4.16 1.16 -2.79
C ILE A 252 -3.48 1.51 -1.47
N ALA A 253 -2.41 0.82 -1.12
CA ALA A 253 -1.68 1.08 0.12
C ALA A 253 -0.87 2.38 0.06
N GLY A 254 -0.26 2.66 -1.09
CA GLY A 254 0.71 3.72 -1.30
C GLY A 254 2.11 3.17 -1.51
N TYR A 255 3.05 4.07 -1.76
CA TYR A 255 4.48 3.81 -1.94
C TYR A 255 5.27 4.82 -1.12
N GLY A 256 6.40 4.41 -0.55
CA GLY A 256 7.25 5.36 0.15
C GLY A 256 8.36 4.72 0.97
N SER A 257 9.47 5.44 1.08
CA SER A 257 10.63 5.07 1.91
C SER A 257 10.45 5.39 3.40
N SER A 258 9.42 6.17 3.75
CA SER A 258 9.10 6.58 5.12
C SER A 258 7.69 6.17 5.50
N PRO A 259 7.43 5.72 6.75
CA PRO A 259 6.07 5.43 7.21
C PRO A 259 5.14 6.66 7.16
N TYR A 260 5.71 7.86 7.21
CA TYR A 260 4.97 9.12 7.10
C TYR A 260 4.46 9.42 5.68
N SER A 261 4.93 8.67 4.68
CA SER A 261 4.40 8.72 3.31
C SER A 261 3.09 7.95 3.16
N PHE A 262 2.64 7.23 4.19
CA PHE A 262 1.42 6.43 4.15
C PHE A 262 0.33 7.07 5.02
N ARG A 263 -0.92 6.93 4.59
CA ARG A 263 -2.08 7.32 5.41
C ARG A 263 -2.17 6.50 6.70
N GLU A 264 -2.78 7.07 7.72
CA GLU A 264 -2.73 6.55 9.08
C GLU A 264 -3.10 5.06 9.26
N PRO A 265 -4.16 4.50 8.61
CA PRO A 265 -4.47 3.08 8.75
C PRO A 265 -3.39 2.16 8.19
N ILE A 266 -2.73 2.56 7.10
CA ILE A 266 -1.64 1.80 6.50
C ILE A 266 -0.37 1.95 7.33
N LYS A 267 -0.03 3.18 7.73
CA LYS A 267 1.11 3.47 8.63
C LYS A 267 1.05 2.59 9.88
N LYS A 268 -0.09 2.54 10.58
CA LYS A 268 -0.27 1.67 11.75
C LYS A 268 -0.04 0.20 11.43
N MET A 269 -0.58 -0.27 10.31
CA MET A 269 -0.43 -1.66 9.88
C MET A 269 1.03 -2.03 9.61
N ILE A 270 1.73 -1.24 8.81
CA ILE A 270 3.10 -1.56 8.37
C ILE A 270 4.18 -1.29 9.44
N THR A 271 3.85 -0.57 10.50
CA THR A 271 4.78 -0.30 11.60
C THR A 271 4.52 -1.19 12.83
N ASP A 272 3.51 -2.05 12.80
CA ASP A 272 3.18 -2.97 13.89
C ASP A 272 4.09 -4.21 13.86
N CYS A 273 4.95 -4.34 14.87
CA CYS A 273 5.85 -5.48 15.06
C CYS A 273 5.27 -6.57 16.00
N SER A 274 4.03 -6.46 16.44
CA SER A 274 3.44 -7.35 17.46
C SER A 274 3.46 -8.83 17.07
N LEU A 275 3.12 -9.15 15.80
CA LEU A 275 3.17 -10.53 15.30
C LEU A 275 4.60 -11.08 15.25
N ALA A 276 5.56 -10.28 14.80
CA ALA A 276 6.96 -10.69 14.78
C ALA A 276 7.45 -10.98 16.22
N LYS A 277 7.18 -10.07 17.14
CA LYS A 277 7.53 -10.20 18.57
C LYS A 277 6.91 -11.46 19.19
N MET A 278 5.63 -11.74 18.93
CA MET A 278 4.95 -12.95 19.39
C MET A 278 5.65 -14.23 18.92
N TYR A 279 6.05 -14.31 17.65
CA TYR A 279 6.74 -15.49 17.14
C TYR A 279 8.18 -15.59 17.64
N TYR A 280 8.90 -14.49 17.80
CA TYR A 280 10.22 -14.50 18.46
C TYR A 280 10.13 -14.93 19.90
N GLN A 281 9.08 -14.57 20.64
CA GLN A 281 8.85 -15.05 22.01
C GLN A 281 8.61 -16.57 22.04
N LYS A 282 7.79 -17.11 21.13
CA LYS A 282 7.62 -18.57 21.00
C LYS A 282 8.94 -19.29 20.67
N ALA A 283 9.76 -18.68 19.81
CA ALA A 283 11.09 -19.23 19.52
C ALA A 283 11.99 -19.20 20.77
N PHE A 284 11.98 -18.11 21.53
CA PHE A 284 12.74 -17.99 22.79
C PHE A 284 12.36 -19.06 23.80
N GLU A 285 11.09 -19.34 23.97
CA GLU A 285 10.56 -20.37 24.86
C GLU A 285 10.97 -21.78 24.43
N ALA A 286 11.03 -22.03 23.11
CA ALA A 286 11.44 -23.32 22.55
C ALA A 286 12.96 -23.46 22.35
N ALA A 287 13.75 -22.44 22.67
CA ALA A 287 15.20 -22.42 22.48
C ALA A 287 15.90 -23.38 23.42
N LYS A 288 16.84 -24.21 22.89
CA LYS A 288 17.52 -25.28 23.60
C LYS A 288 18.86 -24.85 24.24
N ASN A 289 19.41 -23.72 23.81
CA ASN A 289 20.71 -23.24 24.29
C ASN A 289 20.77 -21.70 24.35
N LYS A 290 21.83 -21.17 24.96
CA LYS A 290 22.04 -19.73 25.16
C LYS A 290 22.14 -18.96 23.83
N GLU A 291 22.77 -19.51 22.80
CA GLU A 291 22.92 -18.86 21.49
C GLU A 291 21.56 -18.62 20.84
N GLN A 292 20.68 -19.64 20.87
CA GLN A 292 19.33 -19.52 20.36
C GLN A 292 18.52 -18.48 21.13
N LYS A 293 18.63 -18.46 22.47
CA LYS A 293 17.96 -17.48 23.32
C LYS A 293 18.46 -16.06 23.07
N ALA A 294 19.76 -15.87 22.95
CA ALA A 294 20.38 -14.57 22.66
C ALA A 294 19.84 -14.02 21.32
N LYS A 295 19.77 -14.86 20.29
CA LYS A 295 19.23 -14.48 18.97
C LYS A 295 17.78 -14.03 19.04
N CYS A 296 16.92 -14.79 19.69
CA CYS A 296 15.50 -14.42 19.84
C CYS A 296 15.36 -13.12 20.64
N LEU A 297 16.12 -12.97 21.72
CA LEU A 297 16.05 -11.81 22.59
C LEU A 297 16.45 -10.51 21.87
N TYR A 298 17.49 -10.58 21.02
CA TYR A 298 17.87 -9.45 20.19
C TYR A 298 16.75 -9.05 19.21
N MET A 299 16.12 -10.03 18.55
CA MET A 299 15.01 -9.76 17.62
C MET A 299 13.77 -9.19 18.35
N ILE A 300 13.50 -9.64 19.57
CA ILE A 300 12.47 -9.05 20.44
C ILE A 300 12.83 -7.58 20.76
N ALA A 301 14.09 -7.32 21.14
CA ALA A 301 14.55 -5.96 21.43
C ALA A 301 14.43 -5.00 20.24
N LYS A 302 14.65 -5.50 19.01
CA LYS A 302 14.40 -4.72 17.78
C LYS A 302 12.93 -4.33 17.66
N CYS A 303 12.01 -5.25 17.91
CA CYS A 303 10.57 -4.96 17.90
C CYS A 303 10.21 -3.93 18.98
N GLU A 304 10.71 -4.10 20.21
CA GLU A 304 10.48 -3.17 21.34
C GLU A 304 10.97 -1.76 21.02
N ARG A 305 12.16 -1.64 20.42
CA ARG A 305 12.70 -0.36 19.96
C ARG A 305 11.77 0.31 18.95
N ASN A 306 11.32 -0.44 17.94
CA ASN A 306 10.45 0.11 16.91
C ASN A 306 9.08 0.52 17.48
N GLU A 307 8.49 -0.28 18.35
CA GLU A 307 7.23 0.04 19.05
C GLU A 307 7.37 1.32 19.91
N TYR A 308 8.50 1.46 20.64
CA TYR A 308 8.79 2.64 21.44
C TYR A 308 8.81 3.92 20.58
N TYR A 309 9.58 3.92 19.50
CA TYR A 309 9.68 5.10 18.63
C TYR A 309 8.40 5.39 17.88
N ASN A 310 7.67 4.36 17.41
CA ASN A 310 6.35 4.55 16.82
C ASN A 310 5.41 5.27 17.80
N LYS A 311 5.38 4.85 19.06
CA LYS A 311 4.55 5.48 20.08
C LYS A 311 5.01 6.90 20.39
N LYS A 312 6.32 7.10 20.56
CA LYS A 312 6.91 8.40 20.89
C LYS A 312 6.61 9.46 19.83
N TYR A 313 6.75 9.08 18.56
CA TYR A 313 6.55 10.00 17.44
C TYR A 313 5.17 9.93 16.79
N SER A 314 4.22 9.21 17.40
CA SER A 314 2.87 9.02 16.83
C SER A 314 2.10 10.33 16.61
N ALA A 315 2.35 11.36 17.42
CA ALA A 315 1.70 12.66 17.32
C ALA A 315 2.38 13.61 16.31
N ILE A 316 3.55 13.24 15.76
CA ILE A 316 4.30 14.07 14.84
C ILE A 316 3.83 13.78 13.41
N ALA A 317 3.27 14.78 12.75
CA ALA A 317 2.75 14.62 11.39
C ALA A 317 3.84 14.68 10.31
N ASN A 318 4.96 15.35 10.59
CA ASN A 318 6.02 15.59 9.63
C ASN A 318 7.34 14.99 10.13
N VAL A 319 7.97 14.14 9.33
CA VAL A 319 9.25 13.50 9.66
C VAL A 319 10.38 14.51 9.98
N TRP A 320 10.34 15.69 9.39
CA TRP A 320 11.32 16.76 9.61
C TRP A 320 11.19 17.45 10.99
N GLU A 321 10.09 17.19 11.71
CA GLU A 321 9.84 17.71 13.05
C GLU A 321 10.27 16.73 14.14
N ILE A 322 10.77 15.53 13.76
CA ILE A 322 11.29 14.55 14.72
C ILE A 322 12.61 15.10 15.27
N PRO A 323 12.69 15.38 16.59
CA PRO A 323 13.93 15.89 17.17
C PRO A 323 15.05 14.86 17.10
N GLU A 324 16.28 15.33 16.87
CA GLU A 324 17.47 14.51 17.12
C GLU A 324 17.58 14.28 18.63
N GLU A 325 17.37 13.05 19.07
CA GLU A 325 17.41 12.69 20.47
C GLU A 325 18.52 11.68 20.75
N GLU A 326 19.10 11.80 21.94
CA GLU A 326 19.91 10.74 22.51
C GLU A 326 19.09 9.45 22.63
N VAL A 327 19.66 8.37 22.15
CA VAL A 327 19.05 7.06 22.21
C VAL A 327 19.01 6.55 23.63
N ASN A 328 17.80 6.35 24.17
CA ASN A 328 17.65 5.74 25.50
C ASN A 328 17.68 4.21 25.40
N PHE A 329 18.86 3.62 25.47
CA PHE A 329 19.07 2.18 25.41
C PHE A 329 18.47 1.41 26.58
N ILE A 330 18.27 2.06 27.72
CA ILE A 330 17.68 1.46 28.92
C ILE A 330 16.17 1.22 28.73
N ALA A 331 15.54 1.94 27.83
CA ALA A 331 14.11 1.76 27.52
C ALA A 331 13.79 0.36 26.91
N PHE A 332 14.81 -0.37 26.45
CA PHE A 332 14.62 -1.64 25.75
C PHE A 332 15.05 -2.82 26.64
N ASP A 333 14.07 -3.40 27.30
CA ASP A 333 14.27 -4.54 28.24
C ASP A 333 15.03 -5.72 27.59
N GLY A 334 14.79 -5.98 26.32
CA GLY A 334 15.49 -6.99 25.54
C GLY A 334 17.01 -6.75 25.46
N PHE A 335 17.47 -5.50 25.30
CA PHE A 335 18.89 -5.17 25.29
C PHE A 335 19.53 -5.30 26.67
N VAL A 336 18.82 -4.90 27.72
CA VAL A 336 19.29 -5.08 29.12
C VAL A 336 19.49 -6.56 29.43
N LYS A 337 18.48 -7.39 29.10
CA LYS A 337 18.53 -8.85 29.29
C LYS A 337 19.64 -9.50 28.46
N LEU A 338 19.84 -9.04 27.23
CA LEU A 338 20.92 -9.56 26.37
C LEU A 338 22.29 -9.28 26.95
N LYS A 339 22.54 -8.04 27.41
CA LYS A 339 23.80 -7.65 28.10
C LYS A 339 24.02 -8.44 29.36
N THR A 340 23.00 -8.59 30.22
CA THR A 340 23.13 -9.19 31.55
C THR A 340 23.27 -10.71 31.53
N ASN A 341 22.49 -11.40 30.66
CA ASN A 341 22.33 -12.85 30.76
C ASN A 341 23.00 -13.63 29.61
N TYR A 342 23.43 -12.97 28.54
CA TYR A 342 23.90 -13.64 27.31
C TYR A 342 25.19 -13.03 26.74
N SER A 343 25.93 -12.24 27.54
CA SER A 343 27.19 -11.61 27.11
C SER A 343 28.31 -12.62 26.79
N ASP A 344 28.18 -13.86 27.26
CA ASP A 344 29.08 -14.99 26.98
C ASP A 344 28.80 -15.72 25.67
N THR A 345 27.78 -15.28 24.88
CA THR A 345 27.42 -15.94 23.63
C THR A 345 28.17 -15.35 22.41
N LYS A 346 28.39 -16.19 21.39
CA LYS A 346 28.97 -15.74 20.10
C LYS A 346 28.04 -14.74 19.42
N TYR A 347 26.75 -14.99 19.51
CA TYR A 347 25.74 -14.09 18.90
C TYR A 347 25.78 -12.69 19.53
N TYR A 348 26.03 -12.58 20.85
CA TYR A 348 26.20 -11.28 21.49
C TYR A 348 27.38 -10.50 20.87
N GLN A 349 28.51 -11.16 20.63
CA GLN A 349 29.69 -10.54 20.01
C GLN A 349 29.40 -10.13 18.54
N GLU A 350 28.65 -10.93 17.82
CA GLU A 350 28.19 -10.61 16.45
C GLU A 350 27.32 -9.36 16.48
N VAL A 351 26.37 -9.26 17.41
CA VAL A 351 25.52 -8.07 17.58
C VAL A 351 26.34 -6.82 17.89
N ILE A 352 27.34 -6.89 18.78
CA ILE A 352 28.25 -5.77 19.06
C ILE A 352 28.99 -5.36 17.77
N GLY A 353 29.45 -6.32 16.98
CA GLY A 353 30.16 -6.10 15.74
C GLY A 353 29.31 -5.36 14.69
N GLU A 354 28.05 -5.77 14.54
CA GLU A 354 27.20 -5.34 13.45
C GLU A 354 26.22 -4.21 13.82
N CYS A 355 25.71 -4.18 15.06
CA CYS A 355 24.75 -3.17 15.52
C CYS A 355 25.45 -2.03 16.27
N GLY A 356 25.70 -0.92 15.60
CA GLY A 356 26.29 0.29 16.21
C GLY A 356 25.49 0.81 17.40
N TYR A 357 24.19 0.70 17.32
CA TYR A 357 23.23 1.05 18.37
C TYR A 357 23.48 0.25 19.67
N PHE A 358 23.50 -1.09 19.57
CA PHE A 358 23.76 -1.94 20.72
C PHE A 358 25.19 -1.79 21.25
N ARG A 359 26.18 -1.58 20.36
CA ARG A 359 27.57 -1.32 20.73
C ARG A 359 27.69 -0.07 21.63
N THR A 360 27.02 1.02 21.26
CA THR A 360 27.00 2.24 22.08
C THR A 360 26.42 1.96 23.46
N TYR A 361 25.32 1.21 23.53
CA TYR A 361 24.70 0.81 24.80
C TYR A 361 25.61 -0.03 25.68
N VAL A 362 26.38 -0.96 25.12
CA VAL A 362 27.26 -1.84 25.90
C VAL A 362 28.45 -1.07 26.48
N ASN A 363 28.92 -0.02 25.77
CA ASN A 363 30.09 0.79 26.16
C ASN A 363 29.73 1.94 27.11
N GLN A 364 28.48 2.17 27.41
CA GLN A 364 28.01 3.03 28.51
C GLN A 364 28.03 2.27 29.84
#